data_ee615f344551d81dd602eb84f953e866
#
_entry.id   ee615f344551d81dd602eb84f953e866
#
_cell.length_a   1.000
_cell.length_b   1.000
_cell.length_c   1.000
_cell.angle_alpha   90.00
_cell.angle_beta   90.00
_cell.angle_gamma   90.00
#
_symmetry.space_group_name_H-M   'P 1'
#
loop_
_entity.id
_entity.type
_entity.pdbx_description
1 polymer ?
#
loop_
_entity_poly.entity_id
_entity_poly.type
_entity_poly.pdbx_seq_one_letter_code
_entity_poly.pdbx_strand_id
1 'polypeptide(L)'
;MQLLDRYVYPHRLLHWSVSGVVLLSLASGLTIGFLDFDGAVALLGNTLTDVLYGGHKTLGVLILLLMILRVITRLAFAVPDHVPPLDTFERVVSKSVQHLLYLALIAMPLLGWAGTAAGGYPVEFFLWQLPGFIGKDEQLSEQLFLLHEWLSWIILALVALHVTGAMFHWKIKRDNVMKRMSLFD
;
A
#
# COMPACT_ATOMS: atom_id res chain seq x y z
N MET A 1 7.75 -11.74 -32.78
CA MET A 1 7.11 -11.24 -31.55
C MET A 1 8.19 -10.44 -30.81
N GLN A 2 8.08 -9.11 -30.75
CA GLN A 2 9.04 -8.31 -29.98
C GLN A 2 8.86 -8.66 -28.50
N LEU A 3 9.96 -9.06 -27.87
CA LEU A 3 9.98 -9.25 -26.42
C LEU A 3 9.77 -7.89 -25.77
N LEU A 4 8.78 -7.76 -24.88
CA LEU A 4 8.56 -6.54 -24.13
C LEU A 4 9.64 -6.44 -23.04
N ASP A 5 10.56 -5.51 -23.19
CA ASP A 5 11.63 -5.29 -22.20
C ASP A 5 11.13 -4.61 -20.91
N ARG A 6 10.00 -3.91 -20.97
CA ARG A 6 9.44 -3.10 -19.87
C ARG A 6 7.93 -3.26 -19.78
N TYR A 7 7.39 -3.04 -18.59
CA TYR A 7 5.96 -2.86 -18.40
C TYR A 7 5.44 -1.62 -19.16
N VAL A 8 4.18 -1.67 -19.59
CA VAL A 8 3.52 -0.52 -20.20
C VAL A 8 3.56 0.70 -19.27
N TYR A 9 3.63 1.90 -19.83
CA TYR A 9 3.78 3.14 -19.06
C TYR A 9 2.73 3.30 -17.93
N PRO A 10 1.41 3.06 -18.17
CA PRO A 10 0.42 3.15 -17.09
C PRO A 10 0.72 2.24 -15.89
N HIS A 11 1.22 1.04 -16.13
CA HIS A 11 1.58 0.11 -15.06
C HIS A 11 2.77 0.60 -14.24
N ARG A 12 3.77 1.19 -14.90
CA ARG A 12 4.94 1.80 -14.24
C ARG A 12 4.54 3.03 -13.43
N LEU A 13 3.71 3.91 -14.01
CA LEU A 13 3.19 5.09 -13.32
C LEU A 13 2.40 4.72 -12.07
N LEU A 14 1.45 3.79 -12.19
CA LEU A 14 0.67 3.29 -11.05
C LEU A 14 1.55 2.65 -9.97
N HIS A 15 2.63 1.95 -10.36
CA HIS A 15 3.56 1.39 -9.39
C HIS A 15 4.19 2.47 -8.51
N TRP A 16 4.74 3.50 -9.11
CA TRP A 16 5.42 4.55 -8.36
C TRP A 16 4.45 5.45 -7.59
N SER A 17 3.25 5.70 -8.14
CA SER A 17 2.18 6.41 -7.42
C SER A 17 1.74 5.63 -6.17
N VAL A 18 1.45 4.33 -6.30
CA VAL A 18 1.13 3.47 -5.15
C VAL A 18 2.28 3.47 -4.15
N SER A 19 3.54 3.32 -4.60
CA SER A 19 4.70 3.29 -3.71
C SER A 19 4.81 4.57 -2.86
N GLY A 20 4.67 5.74 -3.49
CA GLY A 20 4.71 7.03 -2.78
C GLY A 20 3.58 7.17 -1.77
N VAL A 21 2.34 6.85 -2.17
CA VAL A 21 1.16 6.95 -1.29
C VAL A 21 1.24 5.96 -0.13
N VAL A 22 1.71 4.72 -0.37
CA VAL A 22 1.91 3.71 0.68
C VAL A 22 2.95 4.15 1.71
N LEU A 23 4.09 4.72 1.26
CA LEU A 23 5.11 5.21 2.21
C LEU A 23 4.59 6.36 3.08
N LEU A 24 3.83 7.29 2.49
CA LEU A 24 3.20 8.38 3.25
C LEU A 24 2.14 7.85 4.23
N SER A 25 1.32 6.88 3.79
CA SER A 25 0.31 6.25 4.65
C SER A 25 0.93 5.45 5.79
N LEU A 26 2.00 4.70 5.54
CA LEU A 26 2.76 4.00 6.59
C LEU A 26 3.36 4.98 7.59
N ALA A 27 3.98 6.07 7.13
CA ALA A 27 4.56 7.08 8.01
C ALA A 27 3.48 7.71 8.91
N SER A 28 2.34 8.14 8.33
CA SER A 28 1.24 8.71 9.11
C SER A 28 0.60 7.68 10.05
N GLY A 29 0.37 6.45 9.59
CA GLY A 29 -0.22 5.37 10.38
C GLY A 29 0.66 4.95 11.56
N LEU A 30 1.98 4.83 11.37
CA LEU A 30 2.91 4.57 12.47
C LEU A 30 2.95 5.72 13.47
N THR A 31 2.90 6.97 13.00
CA THR A 31 2.80 8.15 13.88
C THR A 31 1.55 8.08 14.74
N ILE A 32 0.39 7.76 14.16
CA ILE A 32 -0.88 7.57 14.86
C ILE A 32 -0.77 6.43 15.89
N GLY A 33 -0.19 5.29 15.50
CA GLY A 33 -0.05 4.13 16.37
C GLY A 33 0.91 4.34 17.56
N PHE A 34 1.95 5.16 17.38
CA PHE A 34 2.92 5.46 18.46
C PHE A 34 2.47 6.55 19.42
N LEU A 35 1.72 7.55 18.93
CA LEU A 35 1.32 8.71 19.73
C LEU A 35 -0.05 8.52 20.39
N ASP A 36 -0.91 7.66 19.83
CA ASP A 36 -2.36 7.65 20.04
C ASP A 36 -3.02 9.03 19.77
N PHE A 37 -4.30 9.20 20.07
CA PHE A 37 -4.99 10.45 19.81
C PHE A 37 -4.57 11.55 20.80
N ASP A 38 -4.51 11.23 22.08
CA ASP A 38 -4.19 12.19 23.15
C ASP A 38 -2.74 12.66 23.07
N GLY A 39 -1.81 11.75 22.80
CA GLY A 39 -0.41 12.06 22.55
C GLY A 39 -0.19 12.92 21.31
N ALA A 40 -0.94 12.63 20.22
CA ALA A 40 -0.90 13.44 19.03
C ALA A 40 -1.43 14.87 19.30
N VAL A 41 -2.54 15.00 20.02
CA VAL A 41 -3.07 16.31 20.43
C VAL A 41 -2.10 17.07 21.33
N ALA A 42 -1.47 16.39 22.29
CA ALA A 42 -0.50 17.00 23.19
C ALA A 42 0.74 17.53 22.45
N LEU A 43 1.20 16.80 21.41
CA LEU A 43 2.40 17.15 20.65
C LEU A 43 2.13 18.14 19.51
N LEU A 44 1.03 17.95 18.77
CA LEU A 44 0.75 18.64 17.51
C LEU A 44 -0.36 19.69 17.65
N GLY A 45 -1.19 19.62 18.69
CA GLY A 45 -2.43 20.35 18.82
C GLY A 45 -3.58 19.76 17.98
N ASN A 46 -4.81 20.17 18.28
CA ASN A 46 -6.02 19.61 17.67
C ASN A 46 -5.99 19.67 16.13
N THR A 47 -5.70 20.82 15.55
CA THR A 47 -5.76 21.03 14.09
C THR A 47 -4.85 20.11 13.31
N LEU A 48 -3.59 19.95 13.74
CA LEU A 48 -2.65 19.05 13.03
C LEU A 48 -2.96 17.59 13.30
N THR A 49 -3.51 17.24 14.45
CA THR A 49 -4.00 15.89 14.74
C THR A 49 -5.16 15.53 13.82
N ASP A 50 -6.13 16.41 13.63
CA ASP A 50 -7.24 16.21 12.70
C ASP A 50 -6.74 16.03 11.25
N VAL A 51 -5.75 16.85 10.83
CA VAL A 51 -5.11 16.69 9.50
C VAL A 51 -4.37 15.35 9.39
N LEU A 52 -3.69 14.90 10.43
CA LEU A 52 -2.98 13.61 10.43
C LEU A 52 -3.95 12.43 10.27
N TYR A 53 -5.02 12.39 11.07
CA TYR A 53 -6.01 11.31 11.03
C TYR A 53 -6.85 11.34 9.73
N GLY A 54 -7.36 12.49 9.34
CA GLY A 54 -8.13 12.68 8.10
C GLY A 54 -7.26 12.42 6.86
N GLY A 55 -6.00 12.86 6.89
CA GLY A 55 -5.01 12.59 5.84
C GLY A 55 -4.71 11.10 5.70
N HIS A 56 -4.50 10.38 6.81
CA HIS A 56 -4.30 8.93 6.79
C HIS A 56 -5.49 8.17 6.17
N LYS A 57 -6.71 8.51 6.55
CA LYS A 57 -7.93 7.93 5.97
C LYS A 57 -8.02 8.21 4.45
N THR A 58 -7.75 9.46 4.05
CA THR A 58 -7.71 9.86 2.63
C THR A 58 -6.68 9.06 1.84
N LEU A 59 -5.46 8.89 2.37
CA LEU A 59 -4.42 8.07 1.75
C LEU A 59 -4.85 6.61 1.64
N GLY A 60 -5.53 6.07 2.65
CA GLY A 60 -6.07 4.70 2.62
C GLY A 60 -7.06 4.49 1.46
N VAL A 61 -8.04 5.38 1.31
CA VAL A 61 -9.00 5.32 0.19
C VAL A 61 -8.27 5.46 -1.15
N LEU A 62 -7.29 6.36 -1.25
CA LEU A 62 -6.50 6.55 -2.48
C LEU A 62 -5.69 5.29 -2.83
N ILE A 63 -5.09 4.62 -1.84
CA ILE A 63 -4.41 3.33 -2.04
C ILE A 63 -5.39 2.31 -2.62
N LEU A 64 -6.59 2.17 -2.07
CA LEU A 64 -7.59 1.22 -2.55
C LEU A 64 -7.94 1.48 -4.02
N LEU A 65 -8.21 2.73 -4.39
CA LEU A 65 -8.52 3.11 -5.78
C LEU A 65 -7.34 2.82 -6.72
N LEU A 66 -6.13 3.22 -6.34
CA LEU A 66 -4.93 2.96 -7.13
C LEU A 66 -4.63 1.48 -7.28
N MET A 67 -4.87 0.67 -6.23
CA MET A 67 -4.69 -0.78 -6.29
C MET A 67 -5.70 -1.45 -7.20
N ILE A 68 -6.97 -1.01 -7.22
CA ILE A 68 -7.97 -1.48 -8.18
C ILE A 68 -7.50 -1.21 -9.61
N LEU A 69 -7.06 0.02 -9.91
CA LEU A 69 -6.52 0.38 -11.24
C LEU A 69 -5.28 -0.47 -11.57
N ARG A 70 -4.44 -0.75 -10.59
CA ARG A 70 -3.24 -1.57 -10.78
C ARG A 70 -3.59 -3.03 -11.08
N VAL A 71 -4.61 -3.60 -10.45
CA VAL A 71 -5.13 -4.94 -10.77
C VAL A 71 -5.68 -4.94 -12.20
N ILE A 72 -6.51 -3.96 -12.57
CA ILE A 72 -7.07 -3.84 -13.91
C ILE A 72 -5.94 -3.78 -14.96
N THR A 73 -4.96 -2.92 -14.78
CA THR A 73 -3.82 -2.81 -15.73
C THR A 73 -2.99 -4.09 -15.77
N ARG A 74 -2.86 -4.80 -14.64
CA ARG A 74 -2.13 -6.08 -14.58
C ARG A 74 -2.82 -7.18 -15.36
N LEU A 75 -4.15 -7.17 -15.39
CA LEU A 75 -4.95 -8.14 -16.15
C LEU A 75 -5.09 -7.76 -17.64
N ALA A 76 -5.08 -6.47 -17.95
CA ALA A 76 -5.30 -5.97 -19.31
C ALA A 76 -4.04 -6.03 -20.19
N PHE A 77 -2.83 -5.98 -19.62
CA PHE A 77 -1.58 -5.88 -20.36
C PHE A 77 -0.64 -7.05 -20.11
N ALA A 78 0.09 -7.45 -21.15
CA ALA A 78 1.11 -8.49 -21.05
C ALA A 78 2.23 -8.07 -20.08
N VAL A 79 2.77 -9.07 -19.39
CA VAL A 79 3.89 -8.92 -18.45
C VAL A 79 5.17 -9.23 -19.21
N PRO A 80 6.17 -8.34 -19.20
CA PRO A 80 7.46 -8.62 -19.82
C PRO A 80 8.17 -9.79 -19.12
N ASP A 81 8.89 -10.59 -19.88
CA ASP A 81 9.70 -11.67 -19.35
C ASP A 81 10.96 -11.16 -18.65
N HIS A 82 11.51 -11.94 -17.75
CA HIS A 82 12.81 -11.68 -17.15
C HIS A 82 13.93 -12.15 -18.09
N VAL A 83 14.86 -11.27 -18.40
CA VAL A 83 16.03 -11.55 -19.23
C VAL A 83 17.28 -11.09 -18.50
N PRO A 84 18.19 -11.98 -18.08
CA PRO A 84 18.06 -13.46 -18.10
C PRO A 84 16.92 -13.98 -17.20
N PRO A 85 16.41 -15.19 -17.42
CA PRO A 85 15.39 -15.77 -16.55
C PRO A 85 15.86 -15.85 -15.10
N LEU A 86 14.96 -15.55 -14.16
CA LEU A 86 15.22 -15.74 -12.73
C LEU A 86 15.35 -17.24 -12.41
N ASP A 87 16.20 -17.57 -11.44
CA ASP A 87 16.21 -18.91 -10.91
C ASP A 87 14.87 -19.24 -10.20
N THR A 88 14.66 -20.53 -9.89
CA THR A 88 13.38 -20.97 -9.34
C THR A 88 13.09 -20.36 -7.99
N PHE A 89 14.07 -20.23 -7.12
CA PHE A 89 13.90 -19.65 -5.79
C PHE A 89 13.56 -18.16 -5.88
N GLU A 90 14.33 -17.38 -6.63
CA GLU A 90 14.07 -15.96 -6.84
C GLU A 90 12.69 -15.70 -7.44
N ARG A 91 12.30 -16.52 -8.42
CA ARG A 91 11.00 -16.42 -9.06
C ARG A 91 9.85 -16.69 -8.08
N VAL A 92 9.97 -17.72 -7.22
CA VAL A 92 8.96 -18.06 -6.22
C VAL A 92 8.87 -16.95 -5.19
N VAL A 93 10.00 -16.54 -4.59
CA VAL A 93 10.02 -15.49 -3.57
C VAL A 93 9.47 -14.17 -4.10
N SER A 94 9.95 -13.72 -5.28
CA SER A 94 9.51 -12.44 -5.84
C SER A 94 8.00 -12.44 -6.16
N LYS A 95 7.47 -13.53 -6.73
CA LYS A 95 6.04 -13.66 -7.00
C LYS A 95 5.21 -13.69 -5.72
N SER A 96 5.65 -14.44 -4.70
CA SER A 96 4.95 -14.52 -3.41
C SER A 96 4.87 -13.15 -2.74
N VAL A 97 6.00 -12.43 -2.64
CA VAL A 97 6.03 -11.08 -2.06
C VAL A 97 5.12 -10.14 -2.84
N GLN A 98 5.13 -10.18 -4.17
CA GLN A 98 4.25 -9.34 -4.99
C GLN A 98 2.78 -9.65 -4.75
N HIS A 99 2.36 -10.92 -4.73
CA HIS A 99 0.97 -11.31 -4.49
C HIS A 99 0.51 -10.94 -3.08
N LEU A 100 1.36 -11.18 -2.07
CA LEU A 100 1.06 -10.79 -0.68
C LEU A 100 0.92 -9.27 -0.54
N LEU A 101 1.77 -8.47 -1.21
CA LEU A 101 1.61 -7.01 -1.24
C LEU A 101 0.30 -6.58 -1.90
N TYR A 102 -0.11 -7.19 -3.02
CA TYR A 102 -1.41 -6.89 -3.63
C TYR A 102 -2.56 -7.17 -2.67
N LEU A 103 -2.56 -8.35 -2.05
CA LEU A 103 -3.59 -8.75 -1.09
C LEU A 103 -3.62 -7.82 0.13
N ALA A 104 -2.47 -7.57 0.73
CA ALA A 104 -2.34 -6.75 1.93
C ALA A 104 -2.73 -5.28 1.68
N LEU A 105 -2.29 -4.69 0.55
CA LEU A 105 -2.60 -3.30 0.20
C LEU A 105 -4.06 -3.07 -0.20
N ILE A 106 -4.82 -4.11 -0.54
CA ILE A 106 -6.27 -4.04 -0.73
C ILE A 106 -6.99 -4.27 0.62
N ALA A 107 -6.57 -5.25 1.40
CA ALA A 107 -7.19 -5.57 2.69
C ALA A 107 -7.03 -4.43 3.71
N MET A 108 -5.85 -3.79 3.75
CA MET A 108 -5.52 -2.75 4.73
C MET A 108 -6.51 -1.57 4.75
N PRO A 109 -6.79 -0.88 3.63
CA PRO A 109 -7.76 0.22 3.65
C PRO A 109 -9.19 -0.27 3.92
N LEU A 110 -9.55 -1.49 3.54
CA LEU A 110 -10.85 -2.05 3.86
C LEU A 110 -11.02 -2.31 5.36
N LEU A 111 -9.98 -2.82 6.03
CA LEU A 111 -9.97 -2.97 7.49
C LEU A 111 -10.08 -1.61 8.20
N GLY A 112 -9.32 -0.61 7.76
CA GLY A 112 -9.38 0.74 8.32
C GLY A 112 -10.76 1.40 8.12
N TRP A 113 -11.36 1.23 6.92
CA TRP A 113 -12.71 1.74 6.64
C TRP A 113 -13.77 1.03 7.50
N ALA A 114 -13.73 -0.30 7.55
CA ALA A 114 -14.65 -1.09 8.36
C ALA A 114 -14.51 -0.76 9.86
N GLY A 115 -13.29 -0.66 10.38
CA GLY A 115 -13.02 -0.27 11.77
C GLY A 115 -13.56 1.11 12.11
N THR A 116 -13.33 2.10 11.24
CA THR A 116 -13.85 3.46 11.41
C THR A 116 -15.38 3.48 11.39
N ALA A 117 -16.00 2.76 10.44
CA ALA A 117 -17.46 2.64 10.34
C ALA A 117 -18.07 1.96 11.57
N ALA A 118 -17.48 0.84 12.04
CA ALA A 118 -17.90 0.15 13.25
C ALA A 118 -17.74 1.01 14.51
N GLY A 119 -16.77 1.92 14.55
CA GLY A 119 -16.64 2.94 15.60
C GLY A 119 -17.70 4.04 15.54
N GLY A 120 -18.52 4.07 14.48
CA GLY A 120 -19.57 5.07 14.29
C GLY A 120 -19.08 6.38 13.68
N TYR A 121 -17.89 6.38 13.05
CA TYR A 121 -17.30 7.55 12.42
C TYR A 121 -17.33 7.45 10.90
N PRO A 122 -17.43 8.60 10.18
CA PRO A 122 -17.26 8.63 8.73
C PRO A 122 -15.79 8.45 8.35
N VAL A 123 -15.56 8.01 7.11
CA VAL A 123 -14.23 8.02 6.51
C VAL A 123 -14.07 9.26 5.66
N GLU A 124 -13.16 10.13 6.01
CA GLU A 124 -12.84 11.34 5.27
C GLU A 124 -12.05 10.97 4.00
N PHE A 125 -12.52 11.48 2.87
CA PHE A 125 -11.83 11.44 1.59
C PHE A 125 -11.77 12.86 1.00
N PHE A 126 -10.68 13.56 1.23
CA PHE A 126 -10.53 14.99 0.99
C PHE A 126 -11.63 15.80 1.72
N LEU A 127 -12.55 16.41 0.97
CA LEU A 127 -13.66 17.20 1.47
C LEU A 127 -14.96 16.39 1.64
N TRP A 128 -14.95 15.12 1.27
CA TRP A 128 -16.13 14.25 1.35
C TRP A 128 -16.06 13.32 2.56
N GLN A 129 -17.22 13.01 3.07
CA GLN A 129 -17.41 11.98 4.09
C GLN A 129 -18.04 10.75 3.44
N LEU A 130 -17.28 9.66 3.36
CA LEU A 130 -17.76 8.41 2.82
C LEU A 130 -18.60 7.69 3.89
N PRO A 131 -19.76 7.11 3.49
CA PRO A 131 -20.62 6.42 4.43
C PRO A 131 -19.96 5.16 4.97
N GLY A 132 -20.30 4.80 6.22
CA GLY A 132 -20.02 3.49 6.76
C GLY A 132 -20.91 2.44 6.08
N PHE A 133 -20.38 1.24 5.89
CA PHE A 133 -21.12 0.09 5.38
C PHE A 133 -21.36 -0.97 6.47
N ILE A 134 -20.96 -0.67 7.70
CA ILE A 134 -21.14 -1.51 8.89
C ILE A 134 -21.80 -0.64 9.96
N GLY A 135 -22.75 -1.20 10.72
CA GLY A 135 -23.37 -0.52 11.87
C GLY A 135 -22.38 -0.32 13.01
N LYS A 136 -22.73 0.58 13.94
CA LYS A 136 -21.90 0.85 15.12
C LYS A 136 -21.80 -0.38 16.02
N ASP A 137 -20.58 -0.84 16.25
CA ASP A 137 -20.20 -1.95 17.12
C ASP A 137 -18.76 -1.69 17.61
N GLU A 138 -18.62 -1.25 18.83
CA GLU A 138 -17.33 -0.86 19.41
C GLU A 138 -16.37 -2.05 19.53
N GLN A 139 -16.87 -3.24 19.89
CA GLN A 139 -16.05 -4.44 20.01
C GLN A 139 -15.50 -4.86 18.63
N LEU A 140 -16.34 -4.82 17.60
CA LEU A 140 -15.90 -5.10 16.23
C LEU A 140 -14.89 -4.06 15.75
N SER A 141 -15.08 -2.77 16.08
CA SER A 141 -14.13 -1.71 15.76
C SER A 141 -12.74 -1.98 16.32
N GLU A 142 -12.65 -2.34 17.61
CA GLU A 142 -11.38 -2.67 18.26
C GLU A 142 -10.68 -3.86 17.57
N GLN A 143 -11.42 -4.92 17.26
CA GLN A 143 -10.86 -6.09 16.56
C GLN A 143 -10.35 -5.74 15.15
N LEU A 144 -11.08 -4.92 14.40
CA LEU A 144 -10.68 -4.49 13.07
C LEU A 144 -9.43 -3.60 13.10
N PHE A 145 -9.32 -2.70 14.08
CA PHE A 145 -8.13 -1.89 14.25
C PHE A 145 -6.92 -2.71 14.72
N LEU A 146 -7.12 -3.72 15.56
CA LEU A 146 -6.05 -4.66 15.91
C LEU A 146 -5.53 -5.41 14.68
N LEU A 147 -6.42 -5.90 13.81
CA LEU A 147 -6.03 -6.53 12.56
C LEU A 147 -5.33 -5.56 11.60
N HIS A 148 -5.79 -4.29 11.54
CA HIS A 148 -5.17 -3.23 10.76
C HIS A 148 -3.74 -2.96 11.25
N GLU A 149 -3.52 -2.89 12.55
CA GLU A 149 -2.21 -2.72 13.17
C GLU A 149 -1.26 -3.88 12.82
N TRP A 150 -1.68 -5.14 13.04
CA TRP A 150 -0.87 -6.30 12.68
C TRP A 150 -0.53 -6.34 11.19
N LEU A 151 -1.51 -6.03 10.35
CA LEU A 151 -1.29 -5.99 8.90
C LEU A 151 -0.32 -4.88 8.50
N SER A 152 -0.23 -3.77 9.25
CA SER A 152 0.74 -2.69 8.99
C SER A 152 2.19 -3.17 9.14
N TRP A 153 2.48 -3.95 10.18
CA TRP A 153 3.79 -4.56 10.39
C TRP A 153 4.14 -5.58 9.30
N ILE A 154 3.16 -6.37 8.87
CA ILE A 154 3.33 -7.31 7.75
C ILE A 154 3.63 -6.55 6.46
N ILE A 155 2.91 -5.47 6.16
CA ILE A 155 3.17 -4.63 4.99
C ILE A 155 4.57 -4.02 5.06
N LEU A 156 4.97 -3.49 6.21
CA LEU A 156 6.31 -2.92 6.41
C LEU A 156 7.41 -3.96 6.10
N ALA A 157 7.26 -5.19 6.61
CA ALA A 157 8.20 -6.28 6.34
C ALA A 157 8.21 -6.67 4.85
N LEU A 158 7.03 -6.77 4.21
CA LEU A 158 6.92 -7.10 2.79
C LEU A 158 7.49 -5.99 1.90
N VAL A 159 7.29 -4.72 2.23
CA VAL A 159 7.89 -3.58 1.52
C VAL A 159 9.40 -3.60 1.67
N ALA A 160 9.94 -3.83 2.88
CA ALA A 160 11.37 -3.95 3.11
C ALA A 160 11.97 -5.09 2.28
N LEU A 161 11.33 -6.26 2.26
CA LEU A 161 11.77 -7.42 1.46
C LEU A 161 11.67 -7.14 -0.05
N HIS A 162 10.63 -6.46 -0.51
CA HIS A 162 10.46 -6.06 -1.91
C HIS A 162 11.56 -5.11 -2.36
N VAL A 163 11.84 -4.07 -1.57
CA VAL A 163 12.86 -3.06 -1.88
C VAL A 163 14.25 -3.67 -1.82
N THR A 164 14.57 -4.47 -0.80
CA THR A 164 15.89 -5.13 -0.69
C THR A 164 16.12 -6.11 -1.83
N GLY A 165 15.09 -6.88 -2.24
CA GLY A 165 15.15 -7.73 -3.42
C GLY A 165 15.43 -6.95 -4.71
N ALA A 166 14.74 -5.84 -4.92
CA ALA A 166 14.97 -4.97 -6.08
C ALA A 166 16.39 -4.36 -6.08
N MET A 167 16.88 -3.93 -4.91
CA MET A 167 18.25 -3.41 -4.74
C MET A 167 19.31 -4.49 -4.98
N PHE A 168 19.07 -5.72 -4.52
CA PHE A 168 19.95 -6.87 -4.78
C PHE A 168 20.10 -7.12 -6.29
N HIS A 169 19.00 -7.16 -7.03
CA HIS A 169 19.02 -7.30 -8.48
C HIS A 169 19.74 -6.14 -9.17
N TRP A 170 19.50 -4.90 -8.71
CA TRP A 170 20.13 -3.73 -9.30
C TRP A 170 21.64 -3.63 -9.04
N LYS A 171 22.06 -3.81 -7.77
CA LYS A 171 23.45 -3.52 -7.36
C LYS A 171 24.38 -4.74 -7.47
N ILE A 172 23.87 -5.93 -7.16
CA ILE A 172 24.67 -7.15 -7.08
C ILE A 172 24.55 -7.94 -8.37
N LYS A 173 23.33 -8.33 -8.76
CA LYS A 173 23.12 -9.08 -10.00
C LYS A 173 23.28 -8.24 -11.27
N ARG A 174 23.02 -6.94 -11.20
CA ARG A 174 23.11 -5.98 -12.31
C ARG A 174 22.27 -6.41 -13.53
N ASP A 175 21.11 -7.04 -13.25
CA ASP A 175 20.15 -7.46 -14.27
C ASP A 175 19.12 -6.36 -14.59
N ASN A 176 18.13 -6.67 -15.41
CA ASN A 176 17.17 -5.69 -15.87
C ASN A 176 15.92 -5.53 -14.97
N VAL A 177 15.83 -6.15 -13.78
CA VAL A 177 14.64 -6.12 -12.92
C VAL A 177 14.19 -4.68 -12.63
N MET A 178 15.10 -3.80 -12.25
CA MET A 178 14.79 -2.38 -11.99
C MET A 178 14.39 -1.62 -13.26
N LYS A 179 15.06 -1.87 -14.39
CA LYS A 179 14.76 -1.18 -15.66
C LYS A 179 13.35 -1.45 -16.15
N ARG A 180 12.77 -2.62 -15.83
CA ARG A 180 11.41 -2.98 -16.22
C ARG A 180 10.34 -2.07 -15.63
N MET A 181 10.60 -1.46 -14.46
CA MET A 181 9.71 -0.54 -13.73
C MET A 181 10.17 0.92 -13.76
N SER A 182 11.31 1.24 -14.38
CA SER A 182 11.79 2.62 -14.49
C SER A 182 10.80 3.50 -15.26
N LEU A 183 10.52 4.71 -14.76
CA LEU A 183 9.72 5.72 -15.47
C LEU A 183 10.51 6.39 -16.61
N PHE A 184 11.83 6.44 -16.47
CA PHE A 184 12.74 7.10 -17.40
C PHE A 184 13.54 6.05 -18.20
N ASP A 185 14.03 6.45 -19.36
CA ASP A 185 14.85 5.62 -20.23
C ASP A 185 16.30 5.55 -19.78
#